data_8adc2e5b45441526b8ceaf5ca125809c
#
_entry.id   8adc2e5b45441526b8ceaf5ca125809c
#
_cell.length_a   1.000
_cell.length_b   1.000
_cell.length_c   1.000
_cell.angle_alpha   90.00
_cell.angle_beta   90.00
_cell.angle_gamma   90.00
#
_symmetry.space_group_name_H-M   'P 1'
#
loop_
_entity.id
_entity.type
_entity.pdbx_description
1 polymer ?
#
loop_
_entity_poly.entity_id
_entity_poly.type
_entity_poly.pdbx_seq_one_letter_code
_entity_poly.pdbx_strand_id
1 'polypeptide(L)'
;MRYDLNRRDNPGDFFPMPKAVFRLGLDYGEIALLCFLMYCEDRKTFQCHPSYATIGEAIGMSNNTVRKYVESLERKGFIYTEPTMVRTRDGRAHNGSLQYTLQPIKPIEEAYFERQLREAEARARYSQTMKKFEKKGGKANEAIDV
;
A
#
# COMPACT_ATOMS: atom_id res chain seq x y z
N MET A 1 -33.53 -4.64 -12.94
CA MET A 1 -33.11 -5.09 -11.60
C MET A 1 -33.11 -3.92 -10.64
N ARG A 2 -34.03 -3.88 -9.70
CA ARG A 2 -33.94 -2.95 -8.59
C ARG A 2 -32.88 -3.52 -7.61
N TYR A 3 -31.81 -2.82 -7.40
CA TYR A 3 -30.90 -3.11 -6.30
C TYR A 3 -31.65 -2.91 -5.00
N ASP A 4 -31.90 -3.99 -4.28
CA ASP A 4 -32.43 -3.91 -2.93
C ASP A 4 -31.28 -3.47 -1.99
N LEU A 5 -31.29 -2.19 -1.67
CA LEU A 5 -30.31 -1.59 -0.74
C LEU A 5 -30.43 -2.17 0.68
N ASN A 6 -31.52 -2.87 0.98
CA ASN A 6 -31.73 -3.55 2.26
C ASN A 6 -31.08 -4.94 2.33
N ARG A 7 -30.41 -5.37 1.28
CA ARG A 7 -29.71 -6.66 1.22
C ARG A 7 -28.50 -6.72 2.13
N ARG A 8 -28.03 -5.59 2.60
CA ARG A 8 -26.98 -5.46 3.63
C ARG A 8 -27.64 -4.86 4.87
N ASP A 9 -27.56 -5.56 5.96
CA ASP A 9 -28.41 -5.45 7.13
C ASP A 9 -28.50 -4.08 7.81
N ASN A 10 -27.53 -3.20 7.66
CA ASN A 10 -27.57 -1.87 8.25
C ASN A 10 -26.86 -0.85 7.36
N PRO A 11 -27.61 0.10 6.73
CA PRO A 11 -26.99 1.11 5.87
C PRO A 11 -25.99 2.06 6.59
N GLY A 12 -26.04 2.10 7.93
CA GLY A 12 -25.07 2.86 8.73
C GLY A 12 -23.79 2.11 9.07
N ASP A 13 -23.74 0.80 8.79
CA ASP A 13 -22.60 -0.06 9.15
C ASP A 13 -21.66 -0.25 7.96
N PHE A 14 -21.23 0.86 7.38
CA PHE A 14 -20.31 0.89 6.26
C PHE A 14 -19.21 1.93 6.48
N PHE A 15 -18.05 1.64 5.94
CA PHE A 15 -17.00 2.65 5.78
C PHE A 15 -16.56 2.71 4.32
N PRO A 16 -16.23 3.90 3.79
CA PRO A 16 -15.80 4.03 2.41
C PRO A 16 -14.37 3.56 2.23
N MET A 17 -14.13 2.84 1.15
CA MET A 17 -12.80 2.43 0.75
C MET A 17 -12.55 2.85 -0.70
N PRO A 18 -11.43 3.55 -1.01
CA PRO A 18 -11.15 3.98 -2.37
C PRO A 18 -10.96 2.80 -3.31
N LYS A 19 -11.61 2.84 -4.46
CA LYS A 19 -11.48 1.80 -5.50
C LYS A 19 -10.05 1.66 -6.01
N ALA A 20 -9.28 2.75 -6.00
CA ALA A 20 -7.90 2.79 -6.45
C ALA A 20 -6.98 1.83 -5.68
N VAL A 21 -7.30 1.49 -4.44
CA VAL A 21 -6.52 0.56 -3.60
C VAL A 21 -6.23 -0.75 -4.32
N PHE A 22 -7.16 -1.24 -5.14
CA PHE A 22 -6.98 -2.49 -5.90
C PHE A 22 -6.09 -2.35 -7.14
N ARG A 23 -5.67 -1.13 -7.48
CA ARG A 23 -4.88 -0.84 -8.67
C ARG A 23 -3.48 -0.32 -8.38
N LEU A 24 -3.07 -0.29 -7.10
CA LEU A 24 -1.83 0.34 -6.66
C LEU A 24 -0.72 -0.64 -6.30
N GLY A 25 -0.85 -1.89 -6.72
CA GLY A 25 0.19 -2.90 -6.53
C GLY A 25 0.32 -3.42 -5.10
N LEU A 26 -0.74 -3.33 -4.31
CA LEU A 26 -0.77 -3.88 -2.96
C LEU A 26 -1.08 -5.38 -3.01
N ASP A 27 -0.45 -6.16 -2.14
CA ASP A 27 -0.80 -7.55 -1.95
C ASP A 27 -2.02 -7.71 -1.02
N TYR A 28 -2.51 -8.94 -0.87
CA TYR A 28 -3.70 -9.21 -0.06
C TYR A 28 -3.54 -8.81 1.41
N GLY A 29 -2.36 -8.98 1.99
CA GLY A 29 -2.09 -8.61 3.38
C GLY A 29 -2.05 -7.10 3.58
N GLU A 30 -1.44 -6.38 2.66
CA GLU A 30 -1.43 -4.92 2.64
C GLU A 30 -2.84 -4.35 2.50
N ILE A 31 -3.65 -4.91 1.61
CA ILE A 31 -5.05 -4.51 1.41
C ILE A 31 -5.87 -4.76 2.67
N ALA A 32 -5.73 -5.94 3.29
CA ALA A 32 -6.45 -6.28 4.50
C ALA A 32 -6.11 -5.33 5.65
N LEU A 33 -4.82 -5.04 5.84
CA LEU A 33 -4.36 -4.12 6.88
C LEU A 33 -4.86 -2.70 6.62
N LEU A 34 -4.71 -2.20 5.41
CA LEU A 34 -5.17 -0.86 5.04
C LEU A 34 -6.68 -0.72 5.23
N CYS A 35 -7.44 -1.74 4.83
CA CYS A 35 -8.88 -1.81 5.02
C CYS A 35 -9.26 -1.72 6.50
N PHE A 36 -8.58 -2.47 7.36
CA PHE A 36 -8.84 -2.43 8.80
C PHE A 36 -8.47 -1.08 9.44
N LEU A 37 -7.37 -0.47 9.01
CA LEU A 37 -7.00 0.87 9.48
C LEU A 37 -8.01 1.93 9.04
N MET A 38 -8.53 1.84 7.83
CA MET A 38 -9.62 2.71 7.36
C MET A 38 -10.91 2.51 8.15
N TYR A 39 -11.19 1.28 8.56
CA TYR A 39 -12.29 0.97 9.46
C TYR A 39 -12.13 1.61 10.84
N CYS A 40 -10.90 1.62 11.37
CA CYS A 40 -10.58 2.17 12.69
C CYS A 40 -10.41 3.68 12.72
N GLU A 41 -10.14 4.33 11.59
CA GLU A 41 -9.76 5.75 11.58
C GLU A 41 -10.89 6.69 12.02
N ASP A 42 -10.49 7.76 12.72
CA ASP A 42 -11.34 8.93 12.89
C ASP A 42 -11.40 9.67 11.56
N ARG A 43 -12.58 9.88 11.03
CA ARG A 43 -12.78 10.53 9.72
C ARG A 43 -12.38 12.02 9.69
N LYS A 44 -12.25 12.65 10.85
CA LYS A 44 -11.82 14.05 10.96
C LYS A 44 -10.30 14.16 10.93
N THR A 45 -9.60 13.25 11.63
CA THR A 45 -8.15 13.29 11.79
C THR A 45 -7.42 12.31 10.90
N PHE A 46 -8.11 11.31 10.35
CA PHE A 46 -7.55 10.18 9.59
C PHE A 46 -6.55 9.36 10.41
N GLN A 47 -6.72 9.34 11.72
CA GLN A 47 -5.83 8.68 12.66
C GLN A 47 -6.53 7.56 13.43
N CYS A 48 -5.76 6.54 13.76
CA CYS A 48 -6.16 5.46 14.64
C CYS A 48 -4.94 4.86 15.34
N HIS A 49 -5.17 4.09 16.39
CA HIS A 49 -4.06 3.53 17.19
C HIS A 49 -4.33 2.10 17.68
N PRO A 50 -4.83 1.18 16.83
CA PRO A 50 -5.00 -0.20 17.23
C PRO A 50 -3.64 -0.87 17.50
N SER A 51 -3.60 -1.76 18.50
CA SER A 51 -2.41 -2.57 18.76
C SER A 51 -2.21 -3.62 17.67
N TYR A 52 -1.00 -4.16 17.55
CA TYR A 52 -0.74 -5.27 16.64
C TYR A 52 -1.61 -6.49 16.95
N ALA A 53 -1.86 -6.76 18.22
CA ALA A 53 -2.74 -7.83 18.63
C ALA A 53 -4.18 -7.62 18.16
N THR A 54 -4.71 -6.41 18.30
CA THR A 54 -6.05 -6.04 17.82
C THR A 54 -6.15 -6.19 16.31
N ILE A 55 -5.16 -5.69 15.58
CA ILE A 55 -5.11 -5.82 14.12
C ILE A 55 -5.04 -7.31 13.73
N GLY A 56 -4.14 -8.06 14.36
CA GLY A 56 -3.94 -9.47 14.05
C GLY A 56 -5.17 -10.33 14.30
N GLU A 57 -5.92 -10.06 15.36
CA GLU A 57 -7.19 -10.72 15.63
C GLU A 57 -8.25 -10.38 14.57
N ALA A 58 -8.29 -9.14 14.13
CA ALA A 58 -9.29 -8.69 13.15
C ALA A 58 -9.07 -9.28 11.76
N ILE A 59 -7.82 -9.41 11.32
CA ILE A 59 -7.48 -9.82 9.96
C ILE A 59 -6.79 -11.18 9.88
N GLY A 60 -6.65 -11.89 11.01
CA GLY A 60 -6.10 -13.25 11.04
C GLY A 60 -4.59 -13.32 10.81
N MET A 61 -3.83 -12.40 11.38
CA MET A 61 -2.36 -12.34 11.26
C MET A 61 -1.67 -12.40 12.61
N SER A 62 -0.45 -12.95 12.66
CA SER A 62 0.43 -12.84 13.80
C SER A 62 0.97 -11.41 13.96
N ASN A 63 1.43 -11.05 15.16
CA ASN A 63 2.04 -9.75 15.43
C ASN A 63 3.22 -9.44 14.51
N ASN A 64 4.06 -10.43 14.23
CA ASN A 64 5.21 -10.27 13.34
C ASN A 64 4.77 -10.00 11.88
N THR A 65 3.72 -10.68 11.43
CA THR A 65 3.14 -10.46 10.10
C THR A 65 2.51 -9.08 10.00
N VAL A 66 1.77 -8.64 11.04
CA VAL A 66 1.22 -7.28 11.09
C VAL A 66 2.34 -6.24 10.98
N ARG A 67 3.41 -6.39 11.75
CA ARG A 67 4.56 -5.49 11.69
C ARG A 67 5.14 -5.38 10.29
N LYS A 68 5.33 -6.50 9.63
CA LYS A 68 5.85 -6.57 8.26
C LYS A 68 4.97 -5.76 7.28
N TYR A 69 3.67 -5.91 7.37
CA TYR A 69 2.74 -5.19 6.51
C TYR A 69 2.60 -3.72 6.86
N VAL A 70 2.70 -3.36 8.14
CA VAL A 70 2.77 -1.96 8.58
C VAL A 70 3.99 -1.28 7.96
N GLU A 71 5.16 -1.88 8.06
CA GLU A 71 6.38 -1.35 7.46
C GLU A 71 6.28 -1.23 5.95
N SER A 72 5.66 -2.19 5.29
CA SER A 72 5.43 -2.18 3.85
C SER A 72 4.50 -1.05 3.41
N LEU A 73 3.37 -0.87 4.09
CA LEU A 73 2.43 0.22 3.80
C LEU A 73 3.04 1.60 4.06
N GLU A 74 3.83 1.74 5.11
CA GLU A 74 4.54 2.99 5.42
C GLU A 74 5.57 3.32 4.34
N ARG A 75 6.35 2.35 3.92
CA ARG A 75 7.33 2.49 2.84
C ARG A 75 6.68 2.87 1.51
N LYS A 76 5.49 2.35 1.23
CA LYS A 76 4.72 2.68 0.03
C LYS A 76 3.96 4.01 0.14
N GLY A 77 3.98 4.66 1.31
CA GLY A 77 3.39 5.98 1.52
C GLY A 77 1.90 5.99 1.84
N PHE A 78 1.28 4.85 2.15
CA PHE A 78 -0.15 4.77 2.47
C PHE A 78 -0.47 5.21 3.89
N ILE A 79 0.47 5.01 4.81
CA ILE A 79 0.33 5.35 6.22
C ILE A 79 1.60 6.03 6.73
N TYR A 80 1.42 6.82 7.76
CA TYR A 80 2.49 7.36 8.58
C TYR A 80 2.30 6.86 10.00
N THR A 81 3.37 6.42 10.65
CA THR A 81 3.31 5.88 12.01
C THR A 81 4.11 6.74 12.98
N GLU A 82 3.55 6.93 14.17
CA GLU A 82 4.20 7.63 15.27
C GLU A 82 4.12 6.77 16.53
N PRO A 83 5.21 6.68 17.32
CA PRO A 83 5.14 6.02 18.60
C PRO A 83 4.26 6.81 19.59
N THR A 84 3.49 6.10 20.40
CA THR A 84 2.73 6.70 21.48
C THR A 84 3.32 6.31 22.83
N MET A 85 3.17 7.18 23.80
CA MET A 85 3.62 6.93 25.17
C MET A 85 2.40 6.91 26.10
N VAL A 86 2.26 5.84 26.87
CA VAL A 86 1.22 5.69 27.88
C VAL A 86 1.86 5.81 29.26
N ARG A 87 1.33 6.68 30.10
CA ARG A 87 1.72 6.76 31.51
C ARG A 87 0.82 5.84 32.34
N THR A 88 1.43 4.91 33.06
CA THR A 88 0.72 4.07 34.03
C THR A 88 0.49 4.82 35.32
N ARG A 89 -0.39 4.31 36.18
CA ARG A 89 -0.67 4.86 37.51
C ARG A 89 0.58 5.06 38.39
N ASP A 90 1.64 4.27 38.12
CA ASP A 90 2.93 4.34 38.83
C ASP A 90 3.83 5.48 38.32
N GLY A 91 3.37 6.31 37.39
CA GLY A 91 4.15 7.40 36.81
C GLY A 91 5.20 6.97 35.79
N ARG A 92 5.29 5.67 35.48
CA ARG A 92 6.21 5.12 34.47
C ARG A 92 5.63 5.32 33.08
N ALA A 93 6.48 5.77 32.14
CA ALA A 93 6.12 5.86 30.74
C ALA A 93 6.41 4.52 30.05
N HIS A 94 5.40 3.96 29.37
CA HIS A 94 5.52 2.77 28.53
C HIS A 94 5.19 3.10 27.09
N ASN A 95 5.83 2.39 26.15
CA ASN A 95 5.44 2.49 24.75
C ASN A 95 4.02 1.96 24.57
N GLY A 96 3.14 2.79 24.06
CA GLY A 96 1.79 2.41 23.66
C GLY A 96 1.76 1.86 22.24
N SER A 97 0.57 1.61 21.72
CA SER A 97 0.35 1.24 20.33
C SER A 97 0.79 2.36 19.41
N LEU A 98 1.23 2.03 18.20
CA LEU A 98 1.53 3.04 17.19
C LEU A 98 0.29 3.86 16.84
N GLN A 99 0.47 5.13 16.60
CA GLN A 99 -0.55 5.98 16.00
C GLN A 99 -0.37 5.95 14.50
N TYR A 100 -1.41 5.57 13.79
CA TYR A 100 -1.43 5.49 12.33
C TYR A 100 -2.16 6.70 11.77
N THR A 101 -1.53 7.40 10.84
CA THR A 101 -2.18 8.45 10.05
C THR A 101 -2.29 7.96 8.62
N LEU A 102 -3.52 7.81 8.12
CA LEU A 102 -3.76 7.37 6.76
C LEU A 102 -3.55 8.53 5.79
N GLN A 103 -2.79 8.26 4.73
CA GLN A 103 -2.45 9.28 3.75
C GLN A 103 -3.50 9.35 2.64
N PRO A 104 -3.70 10.52 2.01
CA PRO A 104 -4.61 10.64 0.87
C PRO A 104 -4.20 9.71 -0.28
N ILE A 105 -5.18 9.03 -0.87
CA ILE A 105 -4.93 8.05 -1.93
C ILE A 105 -4.56 8.71 -3.26
N LYS A 106 -5.13 9.86 -3.57
CA LYS A 106 -4.94 10.51 -4.88
C LYS A 106 -3.47 10.84 -5.20
N PRO A 107 -2.68 11.45 -4.29
CA PRO A 107 -1.26 11.65 -4.54
C PRO A 107 -0.47 10.36 -4.70
N ILE A 108 -0.86 9.31 -3.98
CA ILE A 108 -0.23 7.98 -4.08
C ILE A 108 -0.50 7.38 -5.45
N GLU A 109 -1.73 7.47 -5.92
CA GLU A 109 -2.16 7.00 -7.24
C GLU A 109 -1.38 7.73 -8.34
N GLU A 110 -1.28 9.04 -8.27
CA GLU A 110 -0.51 9.85 -9.23
C GLU A 110 0.96 9.45 -9.25
N ALA A 111 1.59 9.31 -8.10
CA ALA A 111 2.99 8.89 -7.98
C ALA A 111 3.22 7.47 -8.50
N TYR A 112 2.28 6.55 -8.27
CA TYR A 112 2.33 5.19 -8.78
C TYR A 112 2.29 5.15 -10.31
N PHE A 113 1.37 5.88 -10.93
CA PHE A 113 1.26 5.94 -12.39
C PHE A 113 2.46 6.63 -13.03
N GLU A 114 3.02 7.66 -12.43
CA GLU A 114 4.26 8.29 -12.91
C GLU A 114 5.43 7.30 -12.91
N ARG A 115 5.58 6.50 -11.85
CA ARG A 115 6.60 5.46 -11.80
C ARG A 115 6.40 4.40 -12.88
N GLN A 116 5.16 3.95 -13.07
CA GLN A 116 4.81 2.98 -14.11
C GLN A 116 5.18 3.51 -15.50
N LEU A 117 4.90 4.78 -15.76
CA LEU A 117 5.23 5.43 -17.02
C LEU A 117 6.74 5.51 -17.23
N ARG A 118 7.51 5.93 -16.21
CA ARG A 118 8.97 5.99 -16.27
C ARG A 118 9.59 4.63 -16.52
N GLU A 119 9.09 3.60 -15.85
CA GLU A 119 9.56 2.21 -16.05
C GLU A 119 9.26 1.71 -17.45
N ALA A 120 8.08 2.00 -17.99
CA ALA A 120 7.71 1.64 -19.35
C ALA A 120 8.61 2.35 -20.38
N GLU A 121 8.87 3.63 -20.20
CA GLU A 121 9.77 4.41 -21.05
C GLU A 121 11.21 3.89 -20.98
N ALA A 122 11.69 3.52 -19.79
CA ALA A 122 13.02 2.95 -19.62
C ALA A 122 13.16 1.60 -20.31
N ARG A 123 12.13 0.74 -20.23
CA ARG A 123 12.10 -0.55 -20.95
C ARG A 123 12.09 -0.35 -22.46
N ALA A 124 11.31 0.62 -22.95
CA ALA A 124 11.27 0.93 -24.38
C ALA A 124 12.63 1.40 -24.90
N ARG A 125 13.30 2.28 -24.16
CA ARG A 125 14.66 2.74 -24.49
C ARG A 125 15.68 1.59 -24.50
N TYR A 126 15.61 0.72 -23.49
CA TYR A 126 16.47 -0.45 -23.40
C TYR A 126 16.27 -1.40 -24.60
N SER A 127 15.02 -1.70 -24.94
CA SER A 127 14.68 -2.52 -26.10
C SER A 127 15.21 -1.93 -27.40
N GLN A 128 15.10 -0.64 -27.62
CA GLN A 128 15.63 0.04 -28.81
C GLN A 128 17.16 -0.04 -28.88
N THR A 129 17.83 0.15 -27.72
CA THR A 129 19.28 0.04 -27.63
C THR A 129 19.75 -1.38 -27.94
N MET A 130 19.08 -2.39 -27.40
CA MET A 130 19.41 -3.81 -27.68
C MET A 130 19.18 -4.18 -29.15
N LYS A 131 18.13 -3.71 -29.79
CA LYS A 131 17.87 -3.89 -31.21
C LYS A 131 18.97 -3.27 -32.09
N LYS A 132 19.47 -2.08 -31.72
CA LYS A 132 20.60 -1.44 -32.40
C LYS A 132 21.88 -2.26 -32.24
N PHE A 133 22.13 -2.83 -31.07
CA PHE A 133 23.26 -3.70 -30.79
C PHE A 133 23.22 -4.98 -31.63
N GLU A 134 22.08 -5.64 -31.71
CA GLU A 134 21.85 -6.83 -32.54
C GLU A 134 22.10 -6.56 -34.01
N LYS A 135 21.59 -5.43 -34.54
CA LYS A 135 21.83 -5.03 -35.94
C LYS A 135 23.31 -4.78 -36.22
N LYS A 136 24.05 -4.14 -35.29
CA LYS A 136 25.52 -3.93 -35.44
C LYS A 136 26.29 -5.23 -35.36
N GLY A 137 25.92 -6.14 -34.46
CA GLY A 137 26.49 -7.48 -34.34
C GLY A 137 26.25 -8.34 -35.59
N GLY A 138 25.05 -8.30 -36.14
CA GLY A 138 24.71 -8.96 -37.39
C GLY A 138 25.54 -8.46 -38.60
N LYS A 139 25.70 -7.15 -38.73
CA LYS A 139 26.53 -6.56 -39.81
C LYS A 139 28.01 -6.89 -39.64
N ALA A 140 28.51 -6.94 -38.42
CA ALA A 140 29.90 -7.32 -38.15
C ALA A 140 30.17 -8.78 -38.49
N ASN A 141 29.21 -9.68 -38.23
CA ASN A 141 29.31 -11.10 -38.60
C ASN A 141 29.21 -11.31 -40.09
N GLU A 142 28.37 -10.57 -40.81
CA GLU A 142 28.32 -10.59 -42.28
C GLU A 142 29.61 -10.12 -42.92
N ALA A 143 30.31 -9.18 -42.31
CA ALA A 143 31.61 -8.67 -42.79
C ALA A 143 32.79 -9.68 -42.56
N ILE A 144 32.66 -10.62 -41.64
CA ILE A 144 33.64 -11.66 -41.33
C ILE A 144 33.53 -12.89 -42.23
N ASP A 145 32.36 -13.17 -42.80
CA ASP A 145 32.08 -14.31 -43.67
C ASP A 145 32.44 -14.05 -45.14
N VAL A 146 33.16 -13.03 -45.44
CA VAL A 146 33.72 -12.75 -46.77
C VAL A 146 35.22 -13.23 -46.87
#